data_2210371a82d9d0fec25fa8e97c75bd21
#
_entry.id   2210371a82d9d0fec25fa8e97c75bd21
#
_cell.length_a   1.000
_cell.length_b   1.000
_cell.length_c   1.000
_cell.angle_alpha   90.00
_cell.angle_beta   90.00
_cell.angle_gamma   90.00
#
_symmetry.space_group_name_H-M   'P 1'
#
loop_
_entity.id
_entity.type
_entity.pdbx_description
1 polymer ?
#
loop_
_entity_poly.entity_id
_entity_poly.type
_entity_poly.pdbx_seq_one_letter_code
_entity_poly.pdbx_strand_id
1 'polypeptide(L)'
;MSYSPENALIIQSDRTVLLDVHAPGAEAAQAGIAPFAELVKSPEHIHTYRLSSLSIWNARAAGMSVAAMVAALQNHAKYPMPESVAQELEALGQRYGLTTLQAASEVTDLATGSAELVLQLVDEPLAELLQRHEQVGSLLGERLSPTAFAIALGNRGVLKQALLAAGYPAEDLAGYLSGDALSLQLLNPARSGDPFHLRPYQKTAADLFYQAGRAKGGSGVIVLPCGAGKTMVGMAAMAAIREKTLILTSSLTSVHQWQRELLDKTSLTADQLAEYSPDSRRWPRGRCVYPDWPQTL
;
A
#
# COMPACT_ATOMS: atom_id res chain seq x y z
N MET A 1 -8.41 33.36 -15.04
CA MET A 1 -7.16 32.57 -15.08
C MET A 1 -6.76 32.41 -16.53
N SER A 2 -5.52 32.67 -16.87
CA SER A 2 -5.02 32.73 -18.24
C SER A 2 -4.58 31.34 -18.72
N TYR A 3 -4.66 31.13 -20.03
CA TYR A 3 -4.05 30.01 -20.73
C TYR A 3 -2.53 30.03 -20.58
N SER A 4 -1.93 28.91 -20.19
CA SER A 4 -0.48 28.75 -19.97
C SER A 4 0.07 27.69 -20.92
N PRO A 5 0.53 28.08 -22.13
CA PRO A 5 0.94 27.15 -23.18
C PRO A 5 2.13 26.27 -22.80
N GLU A 6 3.01 26.74 -21.92
CA GLU A 6 4.20 26.04 -21.40
C GLU A 6 3.86 24.86 -20.49
N ASN A 7 2.64 24.89 -19.88
CA ASN A 7 2.20 23.86 -18.96
C ASN A 7 1.78 22.58 -19.68
N ALA A 8 1.95 21.43 -19.01
CA ALA A 8 1.80 20.12 -19.61
C ALA A 8 0.45 19.44 -19.34
N LEU A 9 -0.33 19.89 -18.32
CA LEU A 9 -1.54 19.19 -17.90
C LEU A 9 -2.82 19.81 -18.48
N ILE A 10 -3.71 18.91 -18.91
CA ILE A 10 -5.11 19.25 -19.23
C ILE A 10 -5.98 18.44 -18.30
N ILE A 11 -6.72 19.14 -17.42
CA ILE A 11 -7.55 18.53 -16.39
C ILE A 11 -9.00 18.55 -16.84
N GLN A 12 -9.61 17.38 -16.90
CA GLN A 12 -11.00 17.21 -17.31
C GLN A 12 -11.92 17.09 -16.09
N SER A 13 -13.19 17.45 -16.26
CA SER A 13 -14.19 17.43 -15.18
C SER A 13 -14.51 16.04 -14.64
N ASP A 14 -14.18 14.97 -15.38
CA ASP A 14 -14.33 13.58 -14.97
C ASP A 14 -13.13 13.03 -14.17
N ARG A 15 -12.23 13.92 -13.73
CA ARG A 15 -10.99 13.60 -13.00
C ARG A 15 -9.94 12.87 -13.87
N THR A 16 -10.07 12.94 -15.17
CA THR A 16 -9.01 12.54 -16.08
C THR A 16 -8.02 13.68 -16.24
N VAL A 17 -6.73 13.35 -16.16
CA VAL A 17 -5.63 14.30 -16.40
C VAL A 17 -4.81 13.81 -17.58
N LEU A 18 -4.72 14.64 -18.62
CA LEU A 18 -3.88 14.38 -19.78
C LEU A 18 -2.57 15.13 -19.60
N LEU A 19 -1.45 14.45 -19.80
CA LEU A 19 -0.10 15.00 -19.76
C LEU A 19 0.46 15.02 -21.20
N ASP A 20 0.75 16.19 -21.70
CA ASP A 20 1.50 16.39 -22.95
C ASP A 20 2.99 16.17 -22.67
N VAL A 21 3.56 15.04 -23.13
CA VAL A 21 4.95 14.65 -22.84
C VAL A 21 5.98 15.51 -23.55
N HIS A 22 5.57 16.30 -24.55
CA HIS A 22 6.43 17.19 -25.31
C HIS A 22 6.44 18.63 -24.77
N ALA A 23 5.55 18.95 -23.81
CA ALA A 23 5.55 20.26 -23.18
C ALA A 23 6.83 20.48 -22.36
N PRO A 24 7.39 21.69 -22.33
CA PRO A 24 8.63 21.99 -21.56
C PRO A 24 8.56 21.59 -20.09
N GLY A 25 7.36 21.71 -19.49
CA GLY A 25 7.11 21.35 -18.08
C GLY A 25 6.68 19.89 -17.84
N ALA A 26 6.74 18.98 -18.81
CA ALA A 26 6.16 17.64 -18.73
C ALA A 26 6.74 16.78 -17.58
N GLU A 27 8.06 16.75 -17.42
CA GLU A 27 8.73 15.97 -16.39
C GLU A 27 8.35 16.45 -14.98
N ALA A 28 8.37 17.75 -14.76
CA ALA A 28 7.98 18.35 -13.47
C ALA A 28 6.50 18.11 -13.17
N ALA A 29 5.64 18.24 -14.17
CA ALA A 29 4.21 17.96 -14.05
C ALA A 29 3.94 16.50 -13.71
N GLN A 30 4.61 15.57 -14.38
CA GLN A 30 4.53 14.14 -14.11
C GLN A 30 4.97 13.82 -12.68
N ALA A 31 6.12 14.33 -12.26
CA ALA A 31 6.61 14.15 -10.89
C ALA A 31 5.63 14.72 -9.85
N GLY A 32 5.03 15.88 -10.15
CA GLY A 32 4.08 16.56 -9.26
C GLY A 32 2.77 15.79 -9.04
N ILE A 33 2.26 15.11 -10.08
CA ILE A 33 0.98 14.37 -9.99
C ILE A 33 1.15 12.89 -9.65
N ALA A 34 2.33 12.30 -9.87
CA ALA A 34 2.59 10.87 -9.65
C ALA A 34 2.19 10.36 -8.25
N PRO A 35 2.30 11.13 -7.15
CA PRO A 35 1.89 10.67 -5.83
C PRO A 35 0.39 10.41 -5.67
N PHE A 36 -0.47 11.07 -6.47
CA PHE A 36 -1.93 11.03 -6.30
C PHE A 36 -2.73 10.79 -7.58
N ALA A 37 -2.06 10.47 -8.69
CA ALA A 37 -2.69 10.17 -9.98
C ALA A 37 -2.25 8.82 -10.52
N GLU A 38 -3.18 7.99 -10.94
CA GLU A 38 -2.92 6.68 -11.51
C GLU A 38 -2.68 6.79 -13.02
N LEU A 39 -1.54 6.28 -13.51
CA LEU A 39 -1.28 6.19 -14.94
C LEU A 39 -2.17 5.11 -15.56
N VAL A 40 -3.09 5.53 -16.45
CA VAL A 40 -4.04 4.65 -17.14
C VAL A 40 -3.51 4.22 -18.50
N LYS A 41 -2.94 5.18 -19.26
CA LYS A 41 -2.37 4.95 -20.60
C LYS A 41 -1.15 5.84 -20.80
N SER A 42 -0.16 5.32 -21.52
CA SER A 42 1.09 6.05 -21.81
C SER A 42 1.47 5.94 -23.29
N PRO A 43 0.63 6.43 -24.25
CA PRO A 43 1.03 6.55 -25.66
C PRO A 43 2.16 7.57 -25.82
N GLU A 44 2.79 7.58 -27.00
CA GLU A 44 4.00 8.36 -27.29
C GLU A 44 3.90 9.87 -27.03
N HIS A 45 2.70 10.45 -27.19
CA HIS A 45 2.52 11.91 -27.13
C HIS A 45 1.75 12.39 -25.90
N ILE A 46 0.75 11.64 -25.45
CA ILE A 46 -0.13 12.06 -24.36
C ILE A 46 -0.33 10.92 -23.37
N HIS A 47 0.13 11.09 -22.15
CA HIS A 47 -0.18 10.17 -21.06
C HIS A 47 -1.53 10.51 -20.43
N THR A 48 -2.30 9.50 -20.09
CA THR A 48 -3.59 9.65 -19.43
C THR A 48 -3.47 9.16 -17.99
N TYR A 49 -3.80 10.03 -17.05
CA TYR A 49 -3.88 9.74 -15.63
C TYR A 49 -5.32 9.87 -15.15
N ARG A 50 -5.63 9.20 -14.04
CA ARG A 50 -6.91 9.31 -13.34
C ARG A 50 -6.68 9.66 -11.88
N LEU A 51 -7.46 10.62 -11.37
CA LEU A 51 -7.55 10.94 -9.95
C LEU A 51 -8.63 10.04 -9.34
N SER A 52 -8.25 8.84 -8.90
CA SER A 52 -9.15 7.90 -8.26
C SER A 52 -9.26 8.20 -6.75
N SER A 53 -10.35 7.74 -6.13
CA SER A 53 -10.48 7.85 -4.67
C SER A 53 -9.30 7.18 -3.96
N LEU A 54 -8.88 6.01 -4.46
CA LEU A 54 -7.77 5.25 -3.89
C LEU A 54 -6.44 6.01 -4.00
N SER A 55 -6.14 6.61 -5.16
CA SER A 55 -4.88 7.36 -5.34
C SER A 55 -4.82 8.59 -4.45
N ILE A 56 -5.95 9.29 -4.25
CA ILE A 56 -6.06 10.43 -3.35
C ILE A 56 -5.86 10.00 -1.90
N TRP A 57 -6.51 8.91 -1.45
CA TRP A 57 -6.35 8.39 -0.10
C TRP A 57 -4.94 7.86 0.19
N ASN A 58 -4.30 7.22 -0.78
CA ASN A 58 -2.90 6.80 -0.68
C ASN A 58 -1.97 8.00 -0.49
N ALA A 59 -2.18 9.09 -1.24
CA ALA A 59 -1.42 10.32 -1.07
C ALA A 59 -1.67 10.97 0.29
N ARG A 60 -2.92 10.95 0.78
CA ARG A 60 -3.27 11.39 2.14
C ARG A 60 -2.56 10.55 3.20
N ALA A 61 -2.55 9.23 3.04
CA ALA A 61 -1.83 8.31 3.91
C ALA A 61 -0.32 8.59 3.95
N ALA A 62 0.26 8.99 2.81
CA ALA A 62 1.64 9.43 2.69
C ALA A 62 1.91 10.83 3.25
N GLY A 63 0.88 11.54 3.77
CA GLY A 63 0.99 12.86 4.39
C GLY A 63 0.78 14.05 3.43
N MET A 64 0.43 13.79 2.17
CA MET A 64 0.15 14.88 1.22
C MET A 64 -1.20 15.53 1.51
N SER A 65 -1.25 16.86 1.64
CA SER A 65 -2.51 17.59 1.83
C SER A 65 -3.29 17.73 0.53
N VAL A 66 -4.62 17.85 0.62
CA VAL A 66 -5.46 18.12 -0.57
C VAL A 66 -5.06 19.44 -1.23
N ALA A 67 -4.76 20.46 -0.43
CA ALA A 67 -4.29 21.75 -0.94
C ALA A 67 -3.01 21.59 -1.79
N ALA A 68 -2.07 20.71 -1.39
CA ALA A 68 -0.87 20.43 -2.16
C ALA A 68 -1.19 19.70 -3.49
N MET A 69 -2.17 18.78 -3.50
CA MET A 69 -2.62 18.10 -4.72
C MET A 69 -3.25 19.11 -5.70
N VAL A 70 -4.14 19.95 -5.20
CA VAL A 70 -4.81 21.02 -5.99
C VAL A 70 -3.75 21.98 -6.55
N ALA A 71 -2.81 22.43 -5.72
CA ALA A 71 -1.73 23.31 -6.15
C ALA A 71 -0.85 22.66 -7.23
N ALA A 72 -0.51 21.38 -7.11
CA ALA A 72 0.25 20.65 -8.12
C ALA A 72 -0.48 20.58 -9.46
N LEU A 73 -1.80 20.34 -9.44
CA LEU A 73 -2.62 20.37 -10.65
C LEU A 73 -2.66 21.77 -11.28
N GLN A 74 -2.95 22.80 -10.48
CA GLN A 74 -3.08 24.20 -10.95
C GLN A 74 -1.77 24.76 -11.50
N ASN A 75 -0.64 24.47 -10.85
CA ASN A 75 0.67 24.97 -11.27
C ASN A 75 1.12 24.43 -12.63
N HIS A 76 0.66 23.23 -12.99
CA HIS A 76 1.03 22.58 -14.26
C HIS A 76 -0.11 22.53 -15.28
N ALA A 77 -1.28 23.12 -14.97
CA ALA A 77 -2.45 23.13 -15.84
C ALA A 77 -2.27 24.09 -17.01
N LYS A 78 -2.51 23.61 -18.24
CA LYS A 78 -2.51 24.41 -19.47
C LYS A 78 -3.75 25.33 -19.57
N TYR A 79 -4.86 24.86 -19.02
CA TYR A 79 -6.14 25.58 -18.92
C TYR A 79 -6.59 25.67 -17.46
N PRO A 80 -7.50 26.60 -17.12
CA PRO A 80 -8.09 26.64 -15.78
C PRO A 80 -8.65 25.27 -15.39
N MET A 81 -8.26 24.79 -14.21
CA MET A 81 -8.79 23.54 -13.67
C MET A 81 -10.30 23.71 -13.37
N PRO A 82 -11.16 22.74 -13.74
CA PRO A 82 -12.57 22.78 -13.39
C PRO A 82 -12.75 22.82 -11.86
N GLU A 83 -13.63 23.71 -11.39
CA GLU A 83 -13.90 23.87 -9.95
C GLU A 83 -14.46 22.61 -9.31
N SER A 84 -15.25 21.83 -10.06
CA SER A 84 -15.78 20.54 -9.62
C SER A 84 -14.67 19.55 -9.21
N VAL A 85 -13.54 19.56 -9.90
CA VAL A 85 -12.41 18.67 -9.58
C VAL A 85 -11.80 19.06 -8.24
N ALA A 86 -11.63 20.35 -7.94
CA ALA A 86 -11.13 20.81 -6.65
C ALA A 86 -12.08 20.41 -5.52
N GLN A 87 -13.39 20.62 -5.71
CA GLN A 87 -14.41 20.25 -4.73
C GLN A 87 -14.46 18.74 -4.48
N GLU A 88 -14.35 17.91 -5.54
CA GLU A 88 -14.30 16.46 -5.40
C GLU A 88 -13.04 15.97 -4.69
N LEU A 89 -11.87 16.56 -5.00
CA LEU A 89 -10.62 16.25 -4.29
C LEU A 89 -10.73 16.57 -2.80
N GLU A 90 -11.33 17.69 -2.46
CA GLU A 90 -11.57 18.08 -1.06
C GLU A 90 -12.51 17.08 -0.38
N ALA A 91 -13.65 16.78 -0.99
CA ALA A 91 -14.63 15.84 -0.45
C ALA A 91 -14.05 14.43 -0.25
N LEU A 92 -13.23 13.94 -1.19
CA LEU A 92 -12.56 12.65 -1.07
C LEU A 92 -11.45 12.68 -0.01
N GLY A 93 -10.65 13.74 0.00
CA GLY A 93 -9.53 13.88 0.93
C GLY A 93 -9.97 14.00 2.39
N GLN A 94 -11.13 14.61 2.65
CA GLN A 94 -11.73 14.72 3.99
C GLN A 94 -12.22 13.38 4.56
N ARG A 95 -12.50 12.39 3.71
CA ARG A 95 -12.92 11.05 4.18
C ARG A 95 -11.78 10.24 4.77
N TYR A 96 -10.52 10.55 4.43
CA TYR A 96 -9.36 9.90 5.03
C TYR A 96 -9.16 10.37 6.47
N GLY A 97 -9.01 9.42 7.40
CA GLY A 97 -8.85 9.70 8.83
C GLY A 97 -10.17 9.78 9.62
N LEU A 98 -11.34 9.64 8.96
CA LEU A 98 -12.63 9.54 9.65
C LEU A 98 -12.82 8.17 10.34
N THR A 99 -12.10 7.16 9.90
CA THR A 99 -12.06 5.82 10.48
C THR A 99 -10.62 5.45 10.78
N THR A 100 -10.32 5.04 12.00
CA THR A 100 -8.98 4.67 12.46
C THR A 100 -9.01 3.29 13.08
N LEU A 101 -8.09 2.42 12.69
CA LEU A 101 -7.92 1.09 13.25
C LEU A 101 -6.68 1.09 14.14
N GLN A 102 -6.84 0.72 15.41
CA GLN A 102 -5.78 0.75 16.42
C GLN A 102 -5.68 -0.60 17.14
N ALA A 103 -4.51 -0.91 17.68
CA ALA A 103 -4.37 -2.02 18.63
C ALA A 103 -5.14 -1.71 19.93
N ALA A 104 -5.91 -2.67 20.43
CA ALA A 104 -6.70 -2.47 21.65
C ALA A 104 -5.82 -2.11 22.88
N SER A 105 -4.58 -2.58 22.89
CA SER A 105 -3.59 -2.25 23.91
C SER A 105 -3.15 -0.77 23.94
N GLU A 106 -3.37 -0.06 22.85
CA GLU A 106 -3.01 1.37 22.71
C GLU A 106 -4.19 2.29 23.04
N VAL A 107 -5.39 1.73 23.20
CA VAL A 107 -6.61 2.48 23.52
C VAL A 107 -6.82 2.48 25.03
N THR A 108 -6.50 3.59 25.70
CA THR A 108 -6.53 3.70 27.16
C THR A 108 -7.88 4.10 27.75
N ASP A 109 -8.73 4.75 26.94
CA ASP A 109 -9.96 5.39 27.40
C ASP A 109 -11.21 4.49 27.26
N LEU A 110 -11.03 3.24 26.80
CA LEU A 110 -12.11 2.29 26.60
C LEU A 110 -11.85 0.96 27.31
N ALA A 111 -12.90 0.37 27.85
CA ALA A 111 -12.85 -1.01 28.31
C ALA A 111 -12.88 -1.95 27.11
N THR A 112 -11.73 -2.28 26.57
CA THR A 112 -11.59 -3.08 25.34
C THR A 112 -11.84 -4.58 25.53
N GLY A 113 -11.95 -5.05 26.80
CA GLY A 113 -12.23 -6.46 27.11
C GLY A 113 -11.20 -7.40 26.46
N SER A 114 -11.67 -8.36 25.67
CA SER A 114 -10.83 -9.31 24.90
C SER A 114 -10.57 -8.87 23.47
N ALA A 115 -10.91 -7.63 23.10
CA ALA A 115 -10.66 -7.13 21.75
C ALA A 115 -9.16 -7.05 21.45
N GLU A 116 -8.77 -7.40 20.24
CA GLU A 116 -7.38 -7.28 19.77
C GLU A 116 -7.18 -5.97 19.01
N LEU A 117 -8.21 -5.54 18.29
CA LEU A 117 -8.23 -4.30 17.52
C LEU A 117 -9.48 -3.49 17.85
N VAL A 118 -9.38 -2.18 17.72
CA VAL A 118 -10.50 -1.24 17.86
C VAL A 118 -10.62 -0.40 16.59
N LEU A 119 -11.82 -0.38 15.99
CA LEU A 119 -12.19 0.59 14.97
C LEU A 119 -12.77 1.80 15.67
N GLN A 120 -12.08 2.93 15.58
CA GLN A 120 -12.51 4.22 16.07
C GLN A 120 -13.04 5.06 14.90
N LEU A 121 -14.17 5.73 15.10
CA LEU A 121 -14.81 6.61 14.13
C LEU A 121 -14.87 8.04 14.68
N VAL A 122 -14.92 9.01 13.77
CA VAL A 122 -14.90 10.44 14.15
C VAL A 122 -16.14 10.86 14.93
N ASP A 123 -17.31 10.30 14.60
CA ASP A 123 -18.58 10.64 15.23
C ASP A 123 -19.58 9.48 15.24
N GLU A 124 -20.64 9.61 16.02
CA GLU A 124 -21.69 8.61 16.15
C GLU A 124 -22.55 8.45 14.89
N PRO A 125 -22.92 9.50 14.14
CA PRO A 125 -23.65 9.34 12.87
C PRO A 125 -22.90 8.43 11.87
N LEU A 126 -21.58 8.57 11.75
CA LEU A 126 -20.77 7.69 10.92
C LEU A 126 -20.73 6.27 11.47
N ALA A 127 -20.66 6.10 12.78
CA ALA A 127 -20.70 4.80 13.43
C ALA A 127 -22.00 4.06 13.12
N GLU A 128 -23.15 4.73 13.23
CA GLU A 128 -24.45 4.16 12.87
C GLU A 128 -24.56 3.85 11.38
N LEU A 129 -24.07 4.72 10.51
CA LEU A 129 -24.06 4.51 9.06
C LEU A 129 -23.29 3.23 8.71
N LEU A 130 -22.07 3.09 9.22
CA LEU A 130 -21.23 1.94 8.94
C LEU A 130 -21.72 0.65 9.61
N GLN A 131 -22.35 0.73 10.78
CA GLN A 131 -22.97 -0.42 11.43
C GLN A 131 -24.16 -0.98 10.62
N ARG A 132 -24.90 -0.11 9.93
CA ARG A 132 -26.00 -0.51 9.04
C ARG A 132 -25.54 -0.96 7.65
N HIS A 133 -24.30 -0.67 7.30
CA HIS A 133 -23.75 -1.08 5.99
C HIS A 133 -23.54 -2.61 5.98
N GLU A 134 -24.13 -3.30 5.02
CA GLU A 134 -24.19 -4.77 4.97
C GLU A 134 -22.82 -5.43 5.16
N GLN A 135 -21.83 -5.02 4.36
CA GLN A 135 -20.49 -5.63 4.40
C GLN A 135 -19.68 -5.19 5.60
N VAL A 136 -19.76 -3.92 6.00
CA VAL A 136 -19.00 -3.39 7.14
C VAL A 136 -19.61 -3.88 8.44
N GLY A 137 -20.93 -3.74 8.61
CA GLY A 137 -21.64 -4.09 9.84
C GLY A 137 -21.43 -5.55 10.26
N SER A 138 -21.38 -6.49 9.29
CA SER A 138 -21.14 -7.91 9.56
C SER A 138 -19.73 -8.21 10.11
N LEU A 139 -18.78 -7.28 9.96
CA LEU A 139 -17.39 -7.41 10.42
C LEU A 139 -17.12 -6.69 11.74
N LEU A 140 -18.07 -5.85 12.19
CA LEU A 140 -17.98 -5.15 13.47
C LEU A 140 -18.35 -6.12 14.61
N GLY A 141 -17.54 -6.10 15.66
CA GLY A 141 -17.81 -6.83 16.90
C GLY A 141 -18.61 -6.00 17.89
N GLU A 142 -18.35 -6.19 19.17
CA GLU A 142 -18.99 -5.45 20.24
C GLU A 142 -18.79 -3.93 20.11
N ARG A 143 -19.86 -3.16 20.35
CA ARG A 143 -19.79 -1.70 20.40
C ARG A 143 -19.23 -1.29 21.76
N LEU A 144 -18.02 -0.75 21.77
CA LEU A 144 -17.29 -0.37 22.98
C LEU A 144 -17.67 1.04 23.45
N SER A 145 -18.07 1.90 22.53
CA SER A 145 -18.55 3.27 22.78
C SER A 145 -19.46 3.75 21.64
N PRO A 146 -20.07 4.95 21.71
CA PRO A 146 -20.83 5.51 20.59
C PRO A 146 -20.07 5.55 19.27
N THR A 147 -18.74 5.64 19.32
CA THR A 147 -17.86 5.80 18.14
C THR A 147 -16.82 4.69 17.99
N ALA A 148 -16.90 3.59 18.77
CA ALA A 148 -15.87 2.54 18.73
C ALA A 148 -16.45 1.13 18.71
N PHE A 149 -15.80 0.25 17.94
CA PHE A 149 -16.16 -1.16 17.82
C PHE A 149 -14.93 -2.06 18.00
N ALA A 150 -15.12 -3.17 18.73
CA ALA A 150 -14.15 -4.25 18.79
C ALA A 150 -14.04 -4.95 17.43
N ILE A 151 -12.82 -5.27 16.99
CA ILE A 151 -12.57 -5.96 15.73
C ILE A 151 -11.70 -7.18 16.00
N ALA A 152 -12.11 -8.33 15.50
CA ALA A 152 -11.27 -9.53 15.51
C ALA A 152 -10.07 -9.36 14.56
N LEU A 153 -8.88 -9.81 14.98
CA LEU A 153 -7.65 -9.68 14.19
C LEU A 153 -7.78 -10.28 12.78
N GLY A 154 -8.46 -11.43 12.66
CA GLY A 154 -8.73 -12.08 11.38
C GLY A 154 -9.57 -11.24 10.41
N ASN A 155 -10.36 -10.31 10.91
CA ASN A 155 -11.21 -9.42 10.10
C ASN A 155 -10.48 -8.16 9.61
N ARG A 156 -9.26 -7.87 10.09
CA ARG A 156 -8.52 -6.63 9.77
C ARG A 156 -8.47 -6.32 8.26
N GLY A 157 -8.06 -7.30 7.45
CA GLY A 157 -7.90 -7.11 6.01
C GLY A 157 -9.23 -6.92 5.28
N VAL A 158 -10.21 -7.77 5.61
CA VAL A 158 -11.54 -7.75 4.99
C VAL A 158 -12.30 -6.47 5.37
N LEU A 159 -12.20 -6.04 6.64
CA LEU A 159 -12.78 -4.79 7.12
C LEU A 159 -12.20 -3.57 6.39
N LYS A 160 -10.88 -3.50 6.21
CA LYS A 160 -10.24 -2.41 5.44
C LYS A 160 -10.76 -2.35 4.01
N GLN A 161 -10.94 -3.50 3.36
CA GLN A 161 -11.51 -3.55 2.02
C GLN A 161 -12.98 -3.12 1.99
N ALA A 162 -13.79 -3.56 2.95
CA ALA A 162 -15.19 -3.16 3.05
C ALA A 162 -15.35 -1.66 3.33
N LEU A 163 -14.54 -1.09 4.21
CA LEU A 163 -14.50 0.35 4.49
C LEU A 163 -14.06 1.15 3.26
N LEU A 164 -13.05 0.66 2.54
CA LEU A 164 -12.60 1.29 1.29
C LEU A 164 -13.73 1.29 0.24
N ALA A 165 -14.43 0.18 0.07
CA ALA A 165 -15.57 0.06 -0.85
C ALA A 165 -16.76 0.96 -0.43
N ALA A 166 -16.99 1.11 0.87
CA ALA A 166 -17.98 2.03 1.43
C ALA A 166 -17.59 3.52 1.31
N GLY A 167 -16.36 3.81 0.86
CA GLY A 167 -15.87 5.18 0.68
C GLY A 167 -15.29 5.83 1.95
N TYR A 168 -14.99 5.06 2.98
CA TYR A 168 -14.41 5.49 4.26
C TYR A 168 -13.14 4.69 4.57
N PRO A 169 -12.01 5.00 3.92
CA PRO A 169 -10.76 4.23 4.09
C PRO A 169 -10.25 4.32 5.52
N ALA A 170 -9.94 3.18 6.12
CA ALA A 170 -9.38 3.15 7.46
C ALA A 170 -7.92 3.60 7.47
N GLU A 171 -7.58 4.54 8.35
CA GLU A 171 -6.20 4.80 8.75
C GLU A 171 -5.78 3.69 9.73
N ASP A 172 -4.90 2.81 9.28
CA ASP A 172 -4.47 1.66 10.06
C ASP A 172 -3.21 1.99 10.86
N LEU A 173 -3.39 2.19 12.16
CA LEU A 173 -2.34 2.51 13.14
C LEU A 173 -1.99 1.33 14.05
N ALA A 174 -2.67 0.19 13.91
CA ALA A 174 -2.48 -0.96 14.79
C ALA A 174 -1.08 -1.61 14.67
N GLY A 175 -0.29 -1.19 13.67
CA GLY A 175 1.02 -1.79 13.43
C GLY A 175 0.93 -3.27 13.02
N TYR A 176 2.05 -3.97 13.11
CA TYR A 176 2.16 -5.40 12.87
C TYR A 176 2.90 -6.06 14.02
N LEU A 177 2.54 -7.30 14.34
CA LEU A 177 3.30 -8.10 15.27
C LEU A 177 4.61 -8.50 14.61
N SER A 178 5.72 -8.40 15.35
CA SER A 178 7.01 -8.88 14.89
C SER A 178 6.99 -10.40 14.70
N GLY A 179 7.49 -10.85 13.56
CA GLY A 179 7.68 -12.27 13.27
C GLY A 179 8.97 -12.84 13.89
N ASP A 180 9.21 -14.12 13.66
CA ASP A 180 10.48 -14.73 14.03
C ASP A 180 11.63 -14.06 13.27
N ALA A 181 12.71 -13.74 13.95
CA ALA A 181 13.88 -13.13 13.36
C ALA A 181 14.53 -14.03 12.28
N LEU A 182 14.91 -13.41 11.16
CA LEU A 182 15.67 -14.04 10.09
C LEU A 182 16.86 -13.14 9.73
N SER A 183 18.08 -13.64 9.97
CA SER A 183 19.27 -12.92 9.54
C SER A 183 19.44 -13.06 8.03
N LEU A 184 19.14 -11.98 7.29
CA LEU A 184 19.27 -11.92 5.85
C LEU A 184 20.08 -10.70 5.45
N GLN A 185 21.09 -10.89 4.61
CA GLN A 185 21.90 -9.83 4.01
C GLN A 185 21.97 -10.04 2.51
N LEU A 186 21.95 -8.95 1.76
CA LEU A 186 22.26 -8.98 0.32
C LEU A 186 23.77 -9.14 0.12
N LEU A 187 24.16 -10.03 -0.77
CA LEU A 187 25.56 -10.29 -1.09
C LEU A 187 26.03 -9.39 -2.24
N ASN A 188 27.28 -8.99 -2.19
CA ASN A 188 27.99 -8.36 -3.29
C ASN A 188 29.48 -8.73 -3.23
N PRO A 189 29.97 -9.50 -4.21
CA PRO A 189 29.26 -10.09 -5.35
C PRO A 189 28.21 -11.15 -4.94
N ALA A 190 27.32 -11.50 -5.86
CA ALA A 190 26.44 -12.65 -5.74
C ALA A 190 27.28 -13.95 -5.66
N ARG A 191 26.69 -15.08 -5.22
CA ARG A 191 27.44 -16.36 -5.16
C ARG A 191 27.85 -16.90 -6.52
N SER A 192 27.13 -16.51 -7.58
CA SER A 192 27.54 -16.75 -8.97
C SER A 192 28.85 -16.05 -9.35
N GLY A 193 29.31 -15.11 -8.55
CA GLY A 193 30.46 -14.25 -8.84
C GLY A 193 30.11 -12.94 -9.56
N ASP A 194 28.84 -12.77 -9.97
CA ASP A 194 28.39 -11.58 -10.67
C ASP A 194 28.28 -10.38 -9.70
N PRO A 195 28.70 -9.16 -10.12
CA PRO A 195 28.45 -7.96 -9.35
C PRO A 195 26.94 -7.76 -9.14
N PHE A 196 26.50 -7.59 -7.89
CA PHE A 196 25.12 -7.37 -7.56
C PHE A 196 24.92 -6.11 -6.74
N HIS A 197 24.21 -5.14 -7.30
CA HIS A 197 23.83 -3.92 -6.63
C HIS A 197 22.36 -3.60 -6.89
N LEU A 198 21.66 -3.15 -5.84
CA LEU A 198 20.34 -2.58 -6.01
C LEU A 198 20.43 -1.27 -6.79
N ARG A 199 19.57 -1.12 -7.79
CA ARG A 199 19.41 0.17 -8.48
C ARG A 199 18.77 1.18 -7.53
N PRO A 200 19.03 2.49 -7.67
CA PRO A 200 18.49 3.52 -6.77
C PRO A 200 16.97 3.39 -6.55
N TYR A 201 16.19 3.23 -7.61
CA TYR A 201 14.73 3.10 -7.51
C TYR A 201 14.28 1.83 -6.78
N GLN A 202 15.03 0.72 -6.87
CA GLN A 202 14.72 -0.53 -6.16
C GLN A 202 14.91 -0.36 -4.66
N LYS A 203 15.98 0.32 -4.27
CA LYS A 203 16.24 0.67 -2.88
C LYS A 203 15.16 1.61 -2.35
N THR A 204 14.85 2.69 -3.09
CA THR A 204 13.78 3.63 -2.71
C THR A 204 12.43 2.94 -2.55
N ALA A 205 12.06 2.01 -3.46
CA ALA A 205 10.82 1.27 -3.36
C ALA A 205 10.74 0.38 -2.10
N ALA A 206 11.84 -0.30 -1.75
CA ALA A 206 11.92 -1.10 -0.53
C ALA A 206 11.86 -0.22 0.74
N ASP A 207 12.56 0.91 0.75
CA ASP A 207 12.57 1.86 1.87
C ASP A 207 11.19 2.47 2.09
N LEU A 208 10.48 2.85 1.02
CA LEU A 208 9.12 3.38 1.08
C LEU A 208 8.10 2.33 1.55
N PHE A 209 8.29 1.06 1.16
CA PHE A 209 7.46 -0.04 1.65
C PHE A 209 7.65 -0.26 3.15
N TYR A 210 8.89 -0.34 3.62
CA TYR A 210 9.21 -0.68 5.01
C TYR A 210 9.02 0.51 5.96
N GLN A 211 9.33 1.74 5.54
CA GLN A 211 9.27 2.97 6.35
C GLN A 211 9.94 2.85 7.72
N ALA A 212 11.04 2.11 7.80
CA ALA A 212 11.78 1.85 9.04
C ALA A 212 10.91 1.25 10.18
N GLY A 213 9.94 0.41 9.84
CA GLY A 213 9.06 -0.25 10.81
C GLY A 213 7.98 0.64 11.42
N ARG A 214 7.71 1.82 10.86
CA ARG A 214 6.61 2.68 11.34
C ARG A 214 5.26 2.00 11.10
N ALA A 215 4.25 2.34 11.91
CA ALA A 215 2.90 1.77 11.81
C ALA A 215 2.27 1.89 10.41
N LYS A 216 2.60 2.93 9.66
CA LYS A 216 2.16 3.15 8.26
C LYS A 216 3.01 2.40 7.22
N GLY A 217 4.10 1.75 7.61
CA GLY A 217 4.96 0.94 6.73
C GLY A 217 4.58 -0.53 6.74
N GLY A 218 5.26 -1.33 5.90
CA GLY A 218 5.10 -2.79 5.85
C GLY A 218 3.88 -3.29 5.07
N SER A 219 3.10 -2.40 4.46
CA SER A 219 1.95 -2.75 3.61
C SER A 219 1.87 -1.82 2.40
N GLY A 220 1.64 -2.38 1.22
CA GLY A 220 1.52 -1.59 0.00
C GLY A 220 1.61 -2.41 -1.28
N VAL A 221 1.44 -1.76 -2.41
CA VAL A 221 1.60 -2.34 -3.75
C VAL A 221 2.72 -1.61 -4.48
N ILE A 222 3.71 -2.37 -4.93
CA ILE A 222 4.82 -1.84 -5.73
C ILE A 222 4.61 -2.22 -7.19
N VAL A 223 4.36 -1.21 -8.02
CA VAL A 223 4.15 -1.38 -9.46
C VAL A 223 5.42 -1.02 -10.21
N LEU A 224 5.99 -1.99 -10.91
CA LEU A 224 7.20 -1.84 -11.73
C LEU A 224 7.03 -2.52 -13.09
N PRO A 225 7.64 -2.00 -14.16
CA PRO A 225 7.64 -2.64 -15.47
C PRO A 225 8.20 -4.07 -15.44
N CYS A 226 7.93 -4.85 -16.49
CA CYS A 226 8.58 -6.14 -16.67
C CYS A 226 10.11 -5.94 -16.78
N GLY A 227 10.90 -6.83 -16.17
CA GLY A 227 12.37 -6.72 -16.19
C GLY A 227 12.97 -5.70 -15.22
N ALA A 228 12.17 -4.86 -14.53
CA ALA A 228 12.69 -3.87 -13.57
C ALA A 228 13.21 -4.48 -12.26
N GLY A 229 13.15 -5.81 -12.09
CA GLY A 229 13.69 -6.48 -10.91
C GLY A 229 12.79 -6.40 -9.68
N LYS A 230 11.49 -6.69 -9.82
CA LYS A 230 10.54 -6.77 -8.67
C LYS A 230 11.05 -7.71 -7.57
N THR A 231 11.66 -8.84 -7.94
CA THR A 231 12.28 -9.79 -7.01
C THR A 231 13.38 -9.14 -6.17
N MET A 232 14.19 -8.26 -6.78
CA MET A 232 15.24 -7.52 -6.08
C MET A 232 14.68 -6.58 -5.03
N VAL A 233 13.57 -5.89 -5.34
CA VAL A 233 12.87 -5.03 -4.37
C VAL A 233 12.33 -5.85 -3.20
N GLY A 234 11.72 -7.02 -3.48
CA GLY A 234 11.26 -7.93 -2.43
C GLY A 234 12.39 -8.42 -1.53
N MET A 235 13.54 -8.83 -2.10
CA MET A 235 14.71 -9.22 -1.31
C MET A 235 15.29 -8.05 -0.49
N ALA A 236 15.27 -6.84 -1.04
CA ALA A 236 15.69 -5.66 -0.30
C ALA A 236 14.75 -5.36 0.90
N ALA A 237 13.44 -5.51 0.71
CA ALA A 237 12.47 -5.37 1.80
C ALA A 237 12.67 -6.46 2.87
N MET A 238 12.88 -7.72 2.47
CA MET A 238 13.21 -8.82 3.42
C MET A 238 14.47 -8.52 4.22
N ALA A 239 15.52 -8.00 3.56
CA ALA A 239 16.78 -7.65 4.21
C ALA A 239 16.64 -6.46 5.19
N ALA A 240 15.70 -5.56 4.93
CA ALA A 240 15.39 -4.44 5.82
C ALA A 240 14.56 -4.90 7.04
N ILE A 241 13.56 -5.76 6.83
CA ILE A 241 12.63 -6.25 7.87
C ILE A 241 13.32 -7.27 8.78
N ARG A 242 14.12 -8.19 8.21
CA ARG A 242 14.86 -9.24 8.94
C ARG A 242 13.98 -10.23 9.72
N GLU A 243 12.82 -10.54 9.18
CA GLU A 243 11.88 -11.50 9.74
C GLU A 243 11.58 -12.61 8.74
N LYS A 244 11.12 -13.78 9.23
CA LYS A 244 10.67 -14.87 8.38
C LYS A 244 9.59 -14.37 7.43
N THR A 245 9.74 -14.69 6.16
CA THR A 245 8.90 -14.16 5.08
C THR A 245 8.23 -15.28 4.31
N LEU A 246 6.92 -15.16 4.09
CA LEU A 246 6.17 -16.02 3.17
C LEU A 246 6.04 -15.31 1.81
N ILE A 247 6.54 -15.97 0.75
CA ILE A 247 6.44 -15.46 -0.62
C ILE A 247 5.39 -16.27 -1.37
N LEU A 248 4.30 -15.61 -1.78
CA LEU A 248 3.24 -16.22 -2.57
C LEU A 248 3.42 -15.87 -4.05
N THR A 249 3.38 -16.88 -4.91
CA THR A 249 3.51 -16.71 -6.36
C THR A 249 2.42 -17.47 -7.10
N SER A 250 2.14 -17.05 -8.34
CA SER A 250 1.09 -17.64 -9.17
C SER A 250 1.55 -18.88 -9.96
N SER A 251 2.85 -19.24 -9.93
CA SER A 251 3.39 -20.37 -10.71
C SER A 251 4.62 -20.99 -10.04
N LEU A 252 4.82 -22.29 -10.27
CA LEU A 252 6.03 -23.03 -9.86
C LEU A 252 7.31 -22.43 -10.44
N THR A 253 7.27 -21.98 -11.68
CA THR A 253 8.42 -21.32 -12.31
C THR A 253 8.86 -20.09 -11.52
N SER A 254 7.90 -19.32 -11.00
CA SER A 254 8.20 -18.16 -10.14
C SER A 254 8.72 -18.59 -8.77
N VAL A 255 8.23 -19.69 -8.18
CA VAL A 255 8.78 -20.24 -6.93
C VAL A 255 10.26 -20.58 -7.11
N HIS A 256 10.60 -21.36 -8.15
CA HIS A 256 11.98 -21.74 -8.44
C HIS A 256 12.86 -20.53 -8.80
N GLN A 257 12.31 -19.51 -9.45
CA GLN A 257 13.02 -18.25 -9.69
C GLN A 257 13.37 -17.58 -8.37
N TRP A 258 12.41 -17.41 -7.46
CA TRP A 258 12.65 -16.81 -6.14
C TRP A 258 13.70 -17.58 -5.35
N GLN A 259 13.63 -18.91 -5.33
CA GLN A 259 14.63 -19.75 -4.65
C GLN A 259 16.04 -19.52 -5.19
N ARG A 260 16.21 -19.55 -6.53
CA ARG A 260 17.52 -19.31 -7.16
C ARG A 260 18.07 -17.92 -6.83
N GLU A 261 17.23 -16.88 -6.94
CA GLU A 261 17.63 -15.51 -6.67
C GLU A 261 18.00 -15.30 -5.18
N LEU A 262 17.22 -15.87 -4.26
CA LEU A 262 17.51 -15.82 -2.84
C LEU A 262 18.83 -16.52 -2.50
N LEU A 263 19.04 -17.74 -3.03
CA LEU A 263 20.27 -18.48 -2.80
C LEU A 263 21.50 -17.83 -3.41
N ASP A 264 21.37 -17.19 -4.55
CA ASP A 264 22.47 -16.52 -5.24
C ASP A 264 22.84 -15.18 -4.61
N LYS A 265 21.84 -14.35 -4.28
CA LYS A 265 22.03 -12.93 -3.96
C LYS A 265 21.90 -12.59 -2.48
N THR A 266 21.61 -13.60 -1.62
CA THR A 266 21.48 -13.37 -0.18
C THR A 266 22.32 -14.33 0.64
N SER A 267 22.47 -14.02 1.93
CA SER A 267 23.16 -14.89 2.90
C SER A 267 22.42 -16.19 3.22
N LEU A 268 21.16 -16.35 2.76
CA LEU A 268 20.33 -17.52 3.05
C LEU A 268 20.95 -18.80 2.45
N THR A 269 20.75 -19.90 3.17
CA THR A 269 21.17 -21.25 2.77
C THR A 269 19.94 -22.11 2.42
N ALA A 270 20.13 -23.20 1.72
CA ALA A 270 19.04 -24.04 1.22
C ALA A 270 18.18 -24.66 2.35
N ASP A 271 18.74 -24.87 3.53
CA ASP A 271 18.05 -25.36 4.72
C ASP A 271 17.15 -24.31 5.38
N GLN A 272 17.37 -23.03 5.09
CA GLN A 272 16.54 -21.91 5.54
C GLN A 272 15.37 -21.60 4.59
N LEU A 273 15.37 -22.22 3.40
CA LEU A 273 14.31 -22.08 2.41
C LEU A 273 13.40 -23.30 2.42
N ALA A 274 12.12 -23.08 2.40
CA ALA A 274 11.12 -24.12 2.24
C ALA A 274 10.21 -23.82 1.05
N GLU A 275 9.81 -24.86 0.35
CA GLU A 275 8.84 -24.78 -0.73
C GLU A 275 7.56 -25.49 -0.31
N TYR A 276 6.43 -24.82 -0.52
CA TYR A 276 5.11 -25.44 -0.42
C TYR A 276 4.44 -25.36 -1.79
N SER A 277 4.46 -26.47 -2.50
CA SER A 277 3.92 -26.62 -3.84
C SER A 277 3.21 -27.98 -3.98
N PRO A 278 2.44 -28.24 -5.04
CA PRO A 278 1.87 -29.56 -5.31
C PRO A 278 2.93 -30.68 -5.34
N ASP A 279 4.14 -30.34 -5.81
CA ASP A 279 5.23 -31.28 -5.99
C ASP A 279 6.15 -31.40 -4.75
N SER A 280 6.11 -30.42 -3.85
CA SER A 280 6.96 -30.40 -2.66
C SER A 280 6.21 -29.79 -1.47
N ARG A 281 5.91 -30.63 -0.48
CA ARG A 281 5.25 -30.21 0.79
C ARG A 281 6.28 -30.16 1.92
N ARG A 282 7.37 -29.40 1.74
CA ARG A 282 8.38 -29.21 2.78
C ARG A 282 8.05 -27.99 3.64
N TRP A 283 7.54 -28.24 4.85
CA TRP A 283 7.48 -27.20 5.87
C TRP A 283 8.86 -26.96 6.48
N PRO A 284 9.24 -25.69 6.78
CA PRO A 284 10.46 -25.41 7.52
C PRO A 284 10.41 -26.13 8.88
N ARG A 285 11.50 -26.74 9.29
CA ARG A 285 11.63 -27.28 10.65
C ARG A 285 11.79 -26.11 11.63
N GLY A 286 10.66 -25.59 12.09
CA GLY A 286 10.59 -24.51 13.10
C GLY A 286 9.14 -24.08 13.19
N ARG A 287 8.56 -24.18 14.39
CA ARG A 287 7.14 -23.93 14.62
C ARG A 287 6.68 -22.59 14.04
N CYS A 288 6.05 -22.59 12.87
CA CYS A 288 5.02 -21.62 12.53
C CYS A 288 3.71 -22.26 12.96
N VAL A 289 3.27 -22.02 14.18
CA VAL A 289 1.93 -22.40 14.62
C VAL A 289 1.03 -21.24 14.24
N TYR A 290 0.30 -21.38 13.12
CA TYR A 290 -0.99 -20.76 12.98
C TYR A 290 -2.01 -21.83 13.38
N PRO A 291 -2.71 -21.66 14.53
CA PRO A 291 -3.61 -22.70 15.04
C PRO A 291 -4.84 -22.94 14.17
N ASP A 292 -5.21 -22.04 13.26
CA ASP A 292 -6.51 -22.03 12.59
C ASP A 292 -6.45 -21.77 11.07
N TRP A 293 -5.48 -22.36 10.36
CA TRP A 293 -5.60 -22.38 8.90
C TRP A 293 -6.48 -23.55 8.49
N PRO A 294 -7.63 -23.34 7.79
CA PRO A 294 -8.50 -24.42 7.38
C PRO A 294 -7.74 -25.39 6.46
N GLN A 295 -7.76 -26.67 6.81
CA GLN A 295 -7.10 -27.78 6.07
C GLN A 295 -7.85 -28.14 4.78
N THR A 296 -8.63 -27.21 4.20
CA THR A 296 -9.40 -27.42 2.97
C THR A 296 -8.97 -26.40 1.92
N LEU A 297 -8.04 -26.79 1.09
CA LEU A 297 -7.91 -26.39 -0.30
C LEU A 297 -8.00 -27.62 -1.18
#